data_057d9be7b8583690962cae76422e219a
#
_entry.id   057d9be7b8583690962cae76422e219a
#
_cell.length_a   1.000
_cell.length_b   1.000
_cell.length_c   1.000
_cell.angle_alpha   90.00
_cell.angle_beta   90.00
_cell.angle_gamma   90.00
#
_symmetry.space_group_name_H-M   'P 1'
#
loop_
_entity.id
_entity.type
_entity.pdbx_description
1 polymer ?
#
loop_
_entity_poly.entity_id
_entity_poly.type
_entity_poly.pdbx_seq_one_letter_code
_entity_poly.pdbx_strand_id
1 'polypeptide(L)'
;INKENDLEVKIVGKIDRIMTFKDENNTYTIVIDYKTGSLHGDFNKVIYGLDMQLLYYLYLIKNTKVIENPVFTGMYLQSIMSEVLSSEKNKTYDELVTKNMKLDGYTTDKIDRLYHIDKEYMDSSYIKGIKVKQSGEFYAYSKVLDDEKINKLIDIVGENIESVIKCINESSFEINPKKLGNTNVGCEYCSFRDICYMNNNNIVELKEYKDLEFLGGEEDDTN
;
A
#
# COMPACT_ATOMS: atom_id res chain seq x y z
N ILE A 1 9.61 -8.63 17.52
CA ILE A 1 9.21 -9.25 18.82
C ILE A 1 9.50 -8.21 19.88
N ASN A 2 8.48 -7.57 20.38
CA ASN A 2 8.61 -6.62 21.50
C ASN A 2 8.30 -7.41 22.80
N LYS A 3 9.19 -7.40 23.76
CA LYS A 3 9.00 -8.01 25.08
C LYS A 3 8.79 -6.89 26.09
N GLU A 4 7.56 -6.45 26.23
CA GLU A 4 7.13 -5.69 27.39
C GLU A 4 6.15 -6.56 28.20
N ASN A 5 6.38 -6.66 29.50
CA ASN A 5 5.50 -7.36 30.46
C ASN A 5 5.28 -8.88 30.20
N ASP A 6 6.31 -9.64 29.83
CA ASP A 6 6.21 -11.09 29.53
C ASP A 6 5.26 -11.47 28.38
N LEU A 7 4.72 -10.52 27.62
CA LEU A 7 3.91 -10.79 26.44
C LEU A 7 4.80 -10.87 25.19
N GLU A 8 4.71 -11.99 24.49
CA GLU A 8 5.35 -12.17 23.19
C GLU A 8 4.32 -11.89 22.09
N VAL A 9 4.51 -10.78 21.36
CA VAL A 9 3.66 -10.46 20.21
C VAL A 9 4.30 -10.96 18.94
N LYS A 10 3.62 -11.85 18.23
CA LYS A 10 4.04 -12.39 16.95
C LYS A 10 3.27 -11.77 15.81
N ILE A 11 3.97 -11.10 14.92
CA ILE A 11 3.41 -10.52 13.70
C ILE A 11 3.64 -11.52 12.56
N VAL A 12 2.59 -11.89 11.85
CA VAL A 12 2.64 -12.86 10.76
C VAL A 12 1.85 -12.39 9.55
N GLY A 13 2.29 -12.75 8.35
CA GLY A 13 1.60 -12.47 7.10
C GLY A 13 1.86 -13.54 6.07
N LYS A 14 0.96 -13.64 5.08
CA LYS A 14 1.12 -14.49 3.90
C LYS A 14 1.11 -13.60 2.68
N ILE A 15 2.20 -13.61 1.95
CA ILE A 15 2.37 -12.82 0.73
C ILE A 15 2.04 -13.72 -0.46
N ASP A 16 1.15 -13.25 -1.34
CA ASP A 16 0.68 -14.07 -2.47
C ASP A 16 1.80 -14.29 -3.47
N ARG A 17 2.55 -13.23 -3.81
CA ARG A 17 3.66 -13.35 -4.75
C ARG A 17 4.77 -12.36 -4.45
N ILE A 18 6.00 -12.87 -4.44
CA ILE A 18 7.23 -12.08 -4.44
C ILE A 18 8.00 -12.40 -5.71
N MET A 19 8.46 -11.38 -6.40
CA MET A 19 9.40 -11.52 -7.52
C MET A 19 10.70 -10.82 -7.16
N THR A 20 11.82 -11.44 -7.47
CA THR A 20 13.13 -10.89 -7.17
C THR A 20 14.06 -11.00 -8.37
N PHE A 21 14.95 -10.02 -8.51
CA PHE A 21 16.15 -10.13 -9.31
C PHE A 21 17.33 -9.58 -8.51
N LYS A 22 18.53 -10.08 -8.77
CA LYS A 22 19.71 -9.77 -7.97
C LYS A 22 20.79 -9.14 -8.82
N ASP A 23 21.50 -8.19 -8.24
CA ASP A 23 22.85 -7.79 -8.64
C ASP A 23 23.86 -8.25 -7.57
N GLU A 24 25.09 -7.73 -7.63
CA GLU A 24 26.17 -8.12 -6.71
C GLU A 24 25.85 -7.79 -5.23
N ASN A 25 25.08 -6.74 -4.96
CA ASN A 25 24.90 -6.19 -3.62
C ASN A 25 23.45 -6.21 -3.15
N ASN A 26 22.47 -6.22 -4.06
CA ASN A 26 21.07 -5.98 -3.76
C ASN A 26 20.17 -7.09 -4.28
N THR A 27 19.07 -7.32 -3.57
CA THR A 27 17.95 -8.11 -4.07
C THR A 27 16.77 -7.19 -4.35
N TYR A 28 16.58 -6.83 -5.60
CA TYR A 28 15.45 -6.03 -6.04
C TYR A 28 14.18 -6.85 -5.91
N THR A 29 13.22 -6.29 -5.21
CA THR A 29 12.05 -7.04 -4.73
C THR A 29 10.76 -6.36 -5.16
N ILE A 30 9.87 -7.16 -5.72
CA ILE A 30 8.52 -6.76 -6.13
C ILE A 30 7.53 -7.61 -5.35
N VAL A 31 6.51 -6.97 -4.79
CA VAL A 31 5.41 -7.66 -4.10
C VAL A 31 4.13 -7.46 -4.88
N ILE A 32 3.39 -8.56 -5.08
CA ILE A 32 2.09 -8.56 -5.75
C ILE A 32 1.09 -9.29 -4.85
N ASP A 33 -0.05 -8.67 -4.65
CA ASP A 33 -1.19 -9.24 -3.95
C ASP A 33 -2.36 -9.40 -4.93
N TYR A 34 -2.97 -10.59 -4.92
CA TYR A 34 -4.05 -10.93 -5.83
C TYR A 34 -5.41 -10.59 -5.24
N LYS A 35 -6.23 -9.89 -6.03
CA LYS A 35 -7.57 -9.45 -5.61
C LYS A 35 -8.65 -10.05 -6.50
N THR A 36 -9.71 -10.53 -5.87
CA THR A 36 -10.94 -10.98 -6.54
C THR A 36 -12.01 -9.90 -6.62
N GLY A 37 -11.83 -8.79 -5.90
CA GLY A 37 -12.72 -7.63 -5.86
C GLY A 37 -12.06 -6.38 -6.42
N SER A 38 -12.61 -5.22 -6.06
CA SER A 38 -12.10 -3.92 -6.47
C SER A 38 -10.68 -3.66 -5.97
N LEU A 39 -9.86 -3.03 -6.81
CA LEU A 39 -8.48 -2.65 -6.49
C LEU A 39 -8.48 -1.28 -5.80
N HIS A 40 -7.87 -1.22 -4.62
CA HIS A 40 -7.62 0.01 -3.88
C HIS A 40 -6.11 0.12 -3.62
N GLY A 41 -5.34 0.44 -4.67
CA GLY A 41 -3.88 0.60 -4.61
C GLY A 41 -3.47 2.03 -4.25
N ASP A 42 -4.10 2.62 -3.24
CA ASP A 42 -3.86 3.98 -2.79
C ASP A 42 -3.33 3.98 -1.35
N PHE A 43 -2.18 4.59 -1.13
CA PHE A 43 -1.54 4.67 0.19
C PHE A 43 -1.87 5.94 0.98
N ASN A 44 -2.77 6.79 0.49
CA ASN A 44 -3.12 8.06 1.17
C ASN A 44 -3.72 7.85 2.58
N LYS A 45 -4.20 6.64 2.88
CA LYS A 45 -4.83 6.30 4.17
C LYS A 45 -3.90 5.52 5.12
N VAL A 46 -2.69 5.18 4.68
CA VAL A 46 -1.79 4.33 5.47
C VAL A 46 -1.38 4.97 6.79
N ILE A 47 -1.28 6.29 6.84
CA ILE A 47 -1.00 7.05 8.07
C ILE A 47 -2.01 6.75 9.20
N TYR A 48 -3.21 6.32 8.83
CA TYR A 48 -4.29 5.95 9.77
C TYR A 48 -4.41 4.43 9.98
N GLY A 49 -3.47 3.64 9.50
CA GLY A 49 -3.52 2.19 9.59
C GLY A 49 -4.52 1.54 8.63
N LEU A 50 -4.93 2.24 7.57
CA LEU A 50 -5.87 1.75 6.55
C LEU A 50 -5.12 1.42 5.25
N ASP A 51 -5.63 0.44 4.49
CA ASP A 51 -5.09 0.03 3.18
C ASP A 51 -3.58 -0.32 3.20
N MET A 52 -3.07 -0.81 4.35
CA MET A 52 -1.64 -1.06 4.61
C MET A 52 -1.10 -2.36 3.99
N GLN A 53 -1.92 -3.23 3.42
CA GLN A 53 -1.54 -4.63 3.13
C GLN A 53 -0.22 -4.77 2.38
N LEU A 54 -0.02 -4.07 1.26
CA LEU A 54 1.21 -4.13 0.49
C LEU A 54 2.42 -3.63 1.28
N LEU A 55 2.27 -2.49 1.96
CA LEU A 55 3.33 -1.91 2.78
C LEU A 55 3.67 -2.77 4.00
N TYR A 56 2.67 -3.42 4.59
CA TYR A 56 2.85 -4.41 5.63
C TYR A 56 3.69 -5.61 5.16
N TYR A 57 3.50 -6.05 3.92
CA TYR A 57 4.35 -7.09 3.34
C TYR A 57 5.80 -6.63 3.18
N LEU A 58 6.03 -5.38 2.75
CA LEU A 58 7.38 -4.81 2.69
C LEU A 58 8.00 -4.71 4.08
N TYR A 59 7.23 -4.28 5.08
CA TYR A 59 7.65 -4.25 6.49
C TYR A 59 8.09 -5.64 6.98
N LEU A 60 7.31 -6.69 6.69
CA LEU A 60 7.67 -8.06 7.04
C LEU A 60 8.96 -8.50 6.36
N ILE A 61 9.12 -8.26 5.07
CA ILE A 61 10.32 -8.62 4.31
C ILE A 61 11.55 -7.91 4.89
N LYS A 62 11.45 -6.60 5.16
CA LYS A 62 12.53 -5.79 5.73
C LYS A 62 12.99 -6.30 7.10
N ASN A 63 12.05 -6.75 7.94
CA ASN A 63 12.32 -7.11 9.34
C ASN A 63 12.60 -8.60 9.58
N THR A 64 12.20 -9.50 8.67
CA THR A 64 12.37 -10.96 8.88
C THR A 64 13.63 -11.53 8.28
N LYS A 65 14.38 -10.76 7.48
CA LYS A 65 15.58 -11.20 6.76
C LYS A 65 15.37 -12.43 5.85
N VAL A 66 14.12 -12.66 5.41
CA VAL A 66 13.78 -13.71 4.42
C VAL A 66 14.42 -13.42 3.07
N ILE A 67 14.60 -12.15 2.76
CA ILE A 67 15.30 -11.66 1.58
C ILE A 67 16.51 -10.85 2.06
N GLU A 68 17.69 -11.19 1.56
CA GLU A 68 18.93 -10.51 1.89
C GLU A 68 19.04 -9.21 1.09
N ASN A 69 19.35 -8.09 1.78
CA ASN A 69 19.48 -6.74 1.21
C ASN A 69 18.31 -6.38 0.24
N PRO A 70 17.05 -6.37 0.70
CA PRO A 70 15.92 -6.09 -0.16
C PRO A 70 15.90 -4.61 -0.56
N VAL A 71 15.78 -4.35 -1.87
CA VAL A 71 15.49 -3.04 -2.45
C VAL A 71 14.13 -3.12 -3.11
N PHE A 72 13.16 -2.42 -2.56
CA PHE A 72 11.78 -2.49 -3.05
C PHE A 72 11.63 -1.67 -4.33
N THR A 73 11.21 -2.33 -5.40
CA THR A 73 11.11 -1.74 -6.74
C THR A 73 9.69 -1.71 -7.30
N GLY A 74 8.77 -2.45 -6.69
CA GLY A 74 7.36 -2.46 -7.08
C GLY A 74 6.49 -3.09 -6.01
N MET A 75 5.28 -2.55 -5.86
CA MET A 75 4.26 -3.03 -4.96
C MET A 75 2.89 -2.87 -5.62
N TYR A 76 2.24 -3.99 -5.92
CA TYR A 76 1.09 -4.00 -6.80
C TYR A 76 -0.05 -4.87 -6.28
N LEU A 77 -1.26 -4.44 -6.61
CA LEU A 77 -2.45 -5.27 -6.62
C LEU A 77 -2.69 -5.77 -8.05
N GLN A 78 -3.13 -7.01 -8.18
CA GLN A 78 -3.52 -7.58 -9.45
C GLN A 78 -4.90 -8.23 -9.35
N SER A 79 -5.84 -7.81 -10.21
CA SER A 79 -7.12 -8.50 -10.33
C SER A 79 -6.92 -9.84 -11.00
N ILE A 80 -7.45 -10.93 -10.39
CA ILE A 80 -7.45 -12.28 -10.95
C ILE A 80 -8.81 -12.73 -11.45
N MET A 81 -9.85 -11.91 -11.20
CA MET A 81 -11.19 -12.12 -11.76
C MET A 81 -11.56 -10.91 -12.60
N SER A 82 -11.94 -11.15 -13.85
CA SER A 82 -12.55 -10.10 -14.64
C SER A 82 -13.94 -9.80 -14.04
N GLU A 83 -14.13 -8.60 -13.50
CA GLU A 83 -15.46 -8.06 -13.37
C GLU A 83 -16.16 -8.09 -14.75
N VAL A 84 -17.49 -7.99 -14.77
CA VAL A 84 -18.25 -7.91 -16.03
C VAL A 84 -17.64 -6.81 -16.89
N LEU A 85 -16.90 -7.23 -17.92
CA LEU A 85 -16.23 -6.31 -18.82
C LEU A 85 -17.29 -5.57 -19.62
N SER A 86 -17.48 -4.29 -19.36
CA SER A 86 -18.29 -3.46 -20.24
C SER A 86 -17.61 -3.35 -21.60
N SER A 87 -18.36 -3.62 -22.67
CA SER A 87 -17.84 -3.53 -24.03
C SER A 87 -17.37 -2.10 -24.32
N GLU A 88 -16.08 -1.92 -24.54
CA GLU A 88 -15.54 -0.65 -25.06
C GLU A 88 -15.55 -0.72 -26.60
N LYS A 89 -16.01 0.37 -27.26
CA LYS A 89 -15.95 0.46 -28.72
C LYS A 89 -14.52 0.23 -29.21
N ASN A 90 -14.37 -0.65 -30.19
CA ASN A 90 -13.08 -0.97 -30.84
C ASN A 90 -12.08 -1.77 -30.00
N LYS A 91 -12.50 -2.45 -28.93
CA LYS A 91 -11.61 -3.39 -28.21
C LYS A 91 -12.16 -4.80 -28.26
N THR A 92 -11.24 -5.75 -28.43
CA THR A 92 -11.54 -7.18 -28.33
C THR A 92 -11.69 -7.58 -26.86
N TYR A 93 -12.29 -8.74 -26.61
CA TYR A 93 -12.41 -9.28 -25.26
C TYR A 93 -11.03 -9.48 -24.60
N ASP A 94 -10.04 -10.01 -25.34
CA ASP A 94 -8.68 -10.25 -24.85
C ASP A 94 -7.95 -8.96 -24.48
N GLU A 95 -8.14 -7.87 -25.22
CA GLU A 95 -7.60 -6.56 -24.90
C GLU A 95 -8.21 -5.99 -23.59
N LEU A 96 -9.52 -6.20 -23.38
CA LEU A 96 -10.20 -5.78 -22.15
C LEU A 96 -9.73 -6.60 -20.95
N VAL A 97 -9.56 -7.91 -21.09
CA VAL A 97 -9.00 -8.79 -20.05
C VAL A 97 -7.60 -8.34 -19.69
N THR A 98 -6.72 -8.17 -20.69
CA THR A 98 -5.34 -7.73 -20.48
C THR A 98 -5.28 -6.39 -19.75
N LYS A 99 -6.12 -5.43 -20.14
CA LYS A 99 -6.20 -4.13 -19.47
C LYS A 99 -6.58 -4.24 -18.00
N ASN A 100 -7.53 -5.13 -17.66
CA ASN A 100 -8.00 -5.30 -16.28
C ASN A 100 -7.01 -6.10 -15.41
N MET A 101 -6.20 -6.94 -16.01
CA MET A 101 -5.18 -7.73 -15.30
C MET A 101 -3.86 -6.98 -15.09
N LYS A 102 -3.75 -5.71 -15.53
CA LYS A 102 -2.56 -4.91 -15.28
C LYS A 102 -2.31 -4.74 -13.79
N LEU A 103 -1.03 -4.71 -13.43
CA LEU A 103 -0.56 -4.42 -12.08
C LEU A 103 -0.92 -2.97 -11.70
N ASP A 104 -1.68 -2.77 -10.65
CA ASP A 104 -2.07 -1.45 -10.14
C ASP A 104 -1.37 -1.18 -8.80
N GLY A 105 -0.55 -0.15 -8.73
CA GLY A 105 0.22 0.18 -7.55
C GLY A 105 1.34 1.15 -7.84
N TYR A 106 2.38 1.11 -7.03
CA TYR A 106 3.52 2.00 -7.15
C TYR A 106 4.78 1.26 -7.58
N THR A 107 5.60 1.94 -8.35
CA THR A 107 6.90 1.43 -8.82
C THR A 107 8.03 2.38 -8.44
N THR A 108 9.27 1.91 -8.55
CA THR A 108 10.46 2.72 -8.34
C THR A 108 10.54 3.88 -9.34
N ASP A 109 11.10 5.01 -8.93
CA ASP A 109 11.44 6.14 -9.79
C ASP A 109 12.74 5.91 -10.59
N LYS A 110 13.45 4.80 -10.36
CA LYS A 110 14.72 4.46 -11.01
C LYS A 110 14.46 3.66 -12.28
N ILE A 111 14.72 4.27 -13.44
CA ILE A 111 14.46 3.70 -14.76
C ILE A 111 15.27 2.41 -14.99
N ASP A 112 16.52 2.36 -14.55
CA ASP A 112 17.35 1.18 -14.63
C ASP A 112 16.71 -0.04 -13.92
N ARG A 113 16.14 0.16 -12.75
CA ARG A 113 15.40 -0.87 -12.03
C ARG A 113 14.08 -1.21 -12.71
N LEU A 114 13.35 -0.20 -13.18
CA LEU A 114 12.10 -0.40 -13.92
C LEU A 114 12.29 -1.23 -15.19
N TYR A 115 13.38 -1.03 -15.91
CA TYR A 115 13.74 -1.82 -17.08
C TYR A 115 13.85 -3.34 -16.79
N HIS A 116 14.28 -3.69 -15.58
CA HIS A 116 14.32 -5.10 -15.16
C HIS A 116 12.92 -5.67 -14.82
N ILE A 117 11.97 -4.80 -14.45
CA ILE A 117 10.57 -5.19 -14.20
C ILE A 117 9.83 -5.34 -15.52
N ASP A 118 9.96 -4.34 -16.39
CA ASP A 118 9.27 -4.27 -17.68
C ASP A 118 10.17 -3.62 -18.73
N LYS A 119 10.58 -4.39 -19.72
CA LYS A 119 11.41 -3.89 -20.82
C LYS A 119 10.70 -2.85 -21.70
N GLU A 120 9.37 -2.90 -21.71
CA GLU A 120 8.50 -1.95 -22.43
C GLU A 120 8.00 -0.81 -21.54
N TYR A 121 8.73 -0.50 -20.47
CA TYR A 121 8.35 0.47 -19.43
C TYR A 121 7.95 1.87 -19.94
N MET A 122 8.40 2.27 -21.13
CA MET A 122 8.05 3.58 -21.70
C MET A 122 6.56 3.71 -21.98
N ASP A 123 5.88 2.60 -22.34
CA ASP A 123 4.43 2.50 -22.52
C ASP A 123 3.97 1.11 -22.07
N SER A 124 4.06 0.86 -20.77
CA SER A 124 3.87 -0.46 -20.17
C SER A 124 2.53 -1.10 -20.52
N SER A 125 2.58 -2.30 -21.06
CA SER A 125 1.41 -3.16 -21.21
C SER A 125 1.05 -3.92 -19.94
N TYR A 126 1.96 -4.03 -18.97
CA TYR A 126 1.82 -4.83 -17.74
C TYR A 126 1.49 -4.00 -16.51
N ILE A 127 1.99 -2.76 -16.41
CA ILE A 127 1.81 -1.89 -15.25
C ILE A 127 0.86 -0.75 -15.61
N LYS A 128 -0.14 -0.52 -14.78
CA LYS A 128 -1.13 0.55 -14.95
C LYS A 128 -0.55 1.89 -14.53
N GLY A 129 -0.77 2.91 -15.38
CA GLY A 129 -0.44 4.30 -15.02
C GLY A 129 1.06 4.63 -15.02
N ILE A 130 1.90 3.78 -15.63
CA ILE A 130 3.31 4.11 -15.87
C ILE A 130 3.49 4.59 -17.30
N LYS A 131 4.10 5.75 -17.45
CA LYS A 131 4.52 6.28 -18.74
C LYS A 131 5.74 7.17 -18.58
N VAL A 132 6.72 6.99 -19.47
CA VAL A 132 7.97 7.74 -19.48
C VAL A 132 8.07 8.56 -20.75
N LYS A 133 8.50 9.81 -20.60
CA LYS A 133 8.77 10.72 -21.73
C LYS A 133 10.05 10.30 -22.45
N GLN A 134 10.22 10.78 -23.69
CA GLN A 134 11.49 10.57 -24.42
C GLN A 134 12.71 11.20 -23.72
N SER A 135 12.48 12.19 -22.84
CA SER A 135 13.54 12.77 -21.99
C SER A 135 14.01 11.85 -20.86
N GLY A 136 13.35 10.73 -20.61
CA GLY A 136 13.62 9.83 -19.47
C GLY A 136 12.88 10.22 -18.20
N GLU A 137 12.02 11.26 -18.23
CA GLU A 137 11.22 11.66 -17.07
C GLU A 137 9.86 10.95 -17.03
N PHE A 138 9.37 10.68 -15.85
CA PHE A 138 8.00 10.18 -15.70
C PHE A 138 6.97 11.29 -15.96
N TYR A 139 5.80 10.91 -16.47
CA TYR A 139 4.66 11.81 -16.47
C TYR A 139 4.17 12.04 -15.03
N ALA A 140 3.63 13.22 -14.74
CA ALA A 140 3.20 13.61 -13.39
C ALA A 140 2.14 12.69 -12.76
N TYR A 141 1.34 12.00 -13.59
CA TYR A 141 0.35 11.03 -13.11
C TYR A 141 0.92 9.63 -12.86
N SER A 142 2.20 9.40 -13.15
CA SER A 142 2.81 8.08 -12.94
C SER A 142 2.99 7.80 -11.45
N LYS A 143 2.50 6.65 -11.02
CA LYS A 143 2.61 6.19 -9.63
C LYS A 143 4.03 5.68 -9.35
N VAL A 144 4.97 6.60 -9.14
CA VAL A 144 6.36 6.31 -8.84
C VAL A 144 6.76 6.83 -7.47
N LEU A 145 7.64 6.09 -6.81
CA LEU A 145 8.18 6.43 -5.50
C LEU A 145 9.70 6.25 -5.52
N ASP A 146 10.40 7.19 -4.90
CA ASP A 146 11.82 7.02 -4.56
C ASP A 146 12.01 6.12 -3.34
N ASP A 147 13.25 5.70 -3.11
CA ASP A 147 13.59 4.80 -2.01
C ASP A 147 13.28 5.43 -0.63
N GLU A 148 13.41 6.75 -0.50
CA GLU A 148 13.14 7.46 0.74
C GLU A 148 11.65 7.42 1.10
N LYS A 149 10.77 7.72 0.13
CA LYS A 149 9.31 7.65 0.33
C LYS A 149 8.84 6.23 0.63
N ILE A 150 9.41 5.23 -0.06
CA ILE A 150 9.10 3.81 0.21
C ILE A 150 9.48 3.47 1.66
N ASN A 151 10.67 3.87 2.12
CA ASN A 151 11.09 3.61 3.49
C ASN A 151 10.22 4.35 4.51
N LYS A 152 9.87 5.61 4.30
CA LYS A 152 8.93 6.36 5.15
C LYS A 152 7.57 5.66 5.27
N LEU A 153 7.03 5.15 4.16
CA LEU A 153 5.77 4.40 4.18
C LEU A 153 5.89 3.10 5.00
N ILE A 154 7.01 2.39 4.91
CA ILE A 154 7.27 1.19 5.71
C ILE A 154 7.39 1.55 7.20
N ASP A 155 8.04 2.65 7.52
CA ASP A 155 8.23 3.12 8.90
C ASP A 155 6.88 3.51 9.52
N ILE A 156 5.99 4.19 8.78
CA ILE A 156 4.60 4.48 9.21
C ILE A 156 3.84 3.18 9.55
N VAL A 157 4.03 2.12 8.78
CA VAL A 157 3.44 0.81 9.11
C VAL A 157 3.99 0.28 10.42
N GLY A 158 5.30 0.41 10.65
CA GLY A 158 5.94 0.05 11.91
C GLY A 158 5.34 0.79 13.11
N GLU A 159 5.20 2.11 13.00
CA GLU A 159 4.60 2.96 14.03
C GLU A 159 3.14 2.58 14.34
N ASN A 160 2.34 2.31 13.30
CA ASN A 160 0.96 1.83 13.49
C ASN A 160 0.93 0.48 14.23
N ILE A 161 1.82 -0.45 13.90
CA ILE A 161 1.93 -1.75 14.57
C ILE A 161 2.31 -1.57 16.03
N GLU A 162 3.32 -0.76 16.33
CA GLU A 162 3.76 -0.46 17.70
C GLU A 162 2.65 0.19 18.51
N SER A 163 1.91 1.12 17.93
CA SER A 163 0.75 1.74 18.57
C SER A 163 -0.32 0.71 18.94
N VAL A 164 -0.65 -0.21 18.05
CA VAL A 164 -1.62 -1.29 18.33
C VAL A 164 -1.12 -2.22 19.43
N ILE A 165 0.16 -2.61 19.41
CA ILE A 165 0.78 -3.44 20.44
C ILE A 165 0.70 -2.74 21.81
N LYS A 166 0.99 -1.44 21.84
CA LYS A 166 0.90 -0.63 23.07
C LYS A 166 -0.54 -0.62 23.61
N CYS A 167 -1.54 -0.35 22.78
CA CYS A 167 -2.93 -0.37 23.19
C CYS A 167 -3.36 -1.73 23.76
N ILE A 168 -2.91 -2.83 23.15
CA ILE A 168 -3.19 -4.19 23.64
C ILE A 168 -2.54 -4.41 25.01
N ASN A 169 -1.26 -4.06 25.18
CA ASN A 169 -0.53 -4.22 26.45
C ASN A 169 -1.12 -3.40 27.61
N GLU A 170 -1.59 -2.19 27.29
CA GLU A 170 -2.21 -1.29 28.25
C GLU A 170 -3.70 -1.58 28.48
N SER A 171 -4.27 -2.55 27.75
CA SER A 171 -5.72 -2.83 27.72
C SER A 171 -6.57 -1.58 27.43
N SER A 172 -6.05 -0.70 26.58
CA SER A 172 -6.66 0.58 26.19
C SER A 172 -7.45 0.39 24.89
N PHE A 173 -8.78 0.34 24.99
CA PHE A 173 -9.69 0.14 23.87
C PHE A 173 -10.80 1.20 23.89
N GLU A 174 -10.41 2.44 23.65
CA GLU A 174 -11.35 3.56 23.67
C GLU A 174 -12.32 3.52 22.48
N ILE A 175 -13.56 3.98 22.73
CA ILE A 175 -14.56 4.17 21.68
C ILE A 175 -14.23 5.45 20.93
N ASN A 176 -13.52 5.35 19.82
CA ASN A 176 -13.11 6.48 18.99
C ASN A 176 -13.19 6.15 17.48
N PRO A 177 -14.38 5.83 16.96
CA PRO A 177 -14.55 5.47 15.56
C PRO A 177 -14.04 6.57 14.65
N LYS A 178 -13.28 6.17 13.64
CA LYS A 178 -12.66 7.09 12.67
C LYS A 178 -13.59 7.33 11.51
N LYS A 179 -13.71 8.58 11.08
CA LYS A 179 -14.47 9.00 9.90
C LYS A 179 -13.54 9.66 8.90
N LEU A 180 -13.57 9.22 7.66
CA LEU A 180 -12.82 9.79 6.54
C LEU A 180 -13.82 10.27 5.48
N GLY A 181 -13.89 11.57 5.27
CA GLY A 181 -14.93 12.19 4.45
C GLY A 181 -16.33 11.84 4.97
N ASN A 182 -17.14 11.20 4.13
CA ASN A 182 -18.50 10.78 4.52
C ASN A 182 -18.57 9.34 5.05
N THR A 183 -17.46 8.60 5.09
CA THR A 183 -17.42 7.19 5.47
C THR A 183 -16.90 7.02 6.89
N ASN A 184 -17.66 6.35 7.74
CA ASN A 184 -17.21 5.92 9.06
C ASN A 184 -16.44 4.61 8.93
N VAL A 185 -15.13 4.70 8.64
CA VAL A 185 -14.26 3.56 8.34
C VAL A 185 -14.08 2.60 9.52
N GLY A 186 -14.30 3.06 10.75
CA GLY A 186 -14.22 2.22 11.95
C GLY A 186 -15.46 1.39 12.21
N CYS A 187 -16.63 1.81 11.71
CA CYS A 187 -17.91 1.19 12.05
C CYS A 187 -18.56 0.40 10.91
N GLU A 188 -18.11 0.58 9.67
CA GLU A 188 -18.79 0.03 8.49
C GLU A 188 -18.92 -1.49 8.55
N TYR A 189 -17.88 -2.19 9.01
CA TYR A 189 -17.84 -3.66 9.12
C TYR A 189 -17.68 -4.14 10.57
N CYS A 190 -17.97 -3.28 11.56
CA CYS A 190 -17.75 -3.62 12.97
C CYS A 190 -18.85 -4.54 13.50
N SER A 191 -18.47 -5.74 13.95
CA SER A 191 -19.38 -6.72 14.55
C SER A 191 -19.94 -6.30 15.90
N PHE A 192 -19.36 -5.29 16.55
CA PHE A 192 -19.76 -4.81 17.86
C PHE A 192 -20.63 -3.54 17.83
N ARG A 193 -21.07 -3.13 16.65
CA ARG A 193 -21.81 -1.87 16.45
C ARG A 193 -23.03 -1.75 17.36
N ASP A 194 -23.78 -2.83 17.52
CA ASP A 194 -25.04 -2.84 18.26
C ASP A 194 -24.86 -2.76 19.78
N ILE A 195 -23.68 -3.08 20.30
CA ILE A 195 -23.36 -3.08 21.74
C ILE A 195 -22.31 -2.04 22.12
N CYS A 196 -21.79 -1.29 21.15
CA CYS A 196 -20.69 -0.33 21.37
C CYS A 196 -21.14 0.92 22.13
N TYR A 197 -22.43 1.31 22.06
CA TYR A 197 -22.97 2.54 22.65
C TYR A 197 -22.25 3.84 22.22
N MET A 198 -21.57 3.82 21.06
CA MET A 198 -20.90 4.99 20.54
C MET A 198 -21.90 6.11 20.24
N ASN A 199 -21.50 7.35 20.42
CA ASN A 199 -22.27 8.55 20.05
C ASN A 199 -21.44 9.47 19.15
N ASN A 200 -22.04 10.53 18.63
CA ASN A 200 -21.38 11.43 17.70
C ASN A 200 -20.13 12.12 18.29
N ASN A 201 -20.06 12.29 19.60
CA ASN A 201 -18.91 12.92 20.26
C ASN A 201 -17.68 11.98 20.31
N ASN A 202 -17.88 10.68 20.08
CA ASN A 202 -16.78 9.72 20.00
C ASN A 202 -16.11 9.71 18.62
N ILE A 203 -16.73 10.29 17.57
CA ILE A 203 -16.23 10.25 16.21
C ILE A 203 -15.01 11.16 16.08
N VAL A 204 -13.92 10.59 15.57
CA VAL A 204 -12.70 11.31 15.22
C VAL A 204 -12.66 11.51 13.72
N GLU A 205 -12.76 12.75 13.25
CA GLU A 205 -12.63 13.06 11.83
C GLU A 205 -11.17 13.03 11.39
N LEU A 206 -10.89 12.31 10.31
CA LEU A 206 -9.56 12.18 9.73
C LEU A 206 -9.41 13.12 8.53
N LYS A 207 -8.21 13.67 8.35
CA LYS A 207 -7.87 14.47 7.16
C LYS A 207 -7.75 13.58 5.94
N GLU A 208 -8.34 13.97 4.83
CA GLU A 208 -8.12 13.33 3.53
C GLU A 208 -6.83 13.88 2.91
N TYR A 209 -5.91 12.97 2.60
CA TYR A 209 -4.67 13.28 1.87
C TYR A 209 -4.78 12.84 0.42
N LYS A 210 -4.04 13.50 -0.46
CA LYS A 210 -3.90 13.15 -1.88
C LYS A 210 -2.43 13.03 -2.23
N ASP A 211 -2.11 12.21 -3.22
CA ASP A 211 -0.76 12.11 -3.79
C ASP A 211 0.37 11.95 -2.74
N LEU A 212 0.04 11.33 -1.60
CA LEU A 212 0.96 11.12 -0.47
C LEU A 212 1.54 12.43 0.11
N GLU A 213 0.76 13.50 0.14
CA GLU A 213 1.15 14.82 0.67
C GLU A 213 1.79 14.73 2.07
N PHE A 214 1.34 13.80 2.91
CA PHE A 214 1.89 13.59 4.25
C PHE A 214 3.35 13.12 4.28
N LEU A 215 3.93 12.69 3.14
CA LEU A 215 5.34 12.31 3.05
C LEU A 215 6.26 13.51 2.75
N GLY A 216 5.73 14.60 2.28
CA GLY A 216 6.48 15.74 1.73
C GLY A 216 6.38 17.04 2.53
N GLY A 217 5.61 17.11 3.61
CA GLY A 217 5.39 18.32 4.38
C GLY A 217 6.10 18.33 5.73
N GLU A 218 6.97 19.29 5.96
CA GLU A 218 7.02 19.95 7.26
C GLU A 218 5.59 20.48 7.48
N GLU A 219 4.90 20.00 8.50
CA GLU A 219 3.67 20.64 8.95
C GLU A 219 4.06 22.07 9.33
N ASP A 220 3.57 23.05 8.56
CA ASP A 220 3.44 24.39 9.06
C ASP A 220 2.52 24.29 10.29
N ASP A 221 3.14 24.18 11.46
CA ASP A 221 2.51 24.42 12.75
C ASP A 221 2.08 25.90 12.79
N THR A 222 0.97 26.20 12.16
CA THR A 222 0.28 27.48 12.32
C THR A 222 -1.14 27.26 12.81
N ASN A 223 -1.22 27.39 14.15
CA ASN A 223 -2.38 27.64 15.01
C ASN A 223 -3.39 26.51 15.26
#